data_e2986a5f466a134c8a87126020b471d1
#
_entry.id   e2986a5f466a134c8a87126020b471d1
#
_cell.length_a   1.000
_cell.length_b   1.000
_cell.length_c   1.000
_cell.angle_alpha   90.00
_cell.angle_beta   90.00
_cell.angle_gamma   90.00
#
_symmetry.space_group_name_H-M   'P 1'
#
loop_
_entity.id
_entity.type
_entity.pdbx_description
1 polymer ?
#
loop_
_entity_poly.entity_id
_entity_poly.type
_entity_poly.pdbx_seq_one_letter_code
_entity_poly.pdbx_strand_id
1 'polypeptide(L)'
;MKVPTIKHLLTITVGLAVTACQTTLDADFLILNGDVYTGEDSIRQDLSVATKGSDIVYVGTDPSHIRARQNLDASGMIVAPGFIDPHTHARDDLKSEESEKRENTAFRLQGVTTVVIGNDGGGDPDISAQASSFLEQGIGTNVGLFVGHGAVRKQVMNRDNRPPTPSELLEMESLTETAMKDGALGLSTGLFYSPGSYSKTDEIISLAKIVAQNGGIYDSHIRDESNYNIGVRAAVEEVIEIGRRAEVPVHISHIKALGVDVWGQSKEIIQAINKARSEDIDITADQYPWTASSTSLSSAFIPSRLKAGGEEVYQNRLSDPELRSKILSEVKENIRRRGGADAVLLTRSKPEWQNKRLDEVAEEFNMSPEQMVVHIAQNGDSKIASFNMNDSDIKAFMAQNWVMTGSDGGSGHPRKFASFPRKYETYVKGKQVLTLTEFLYRSSGLTAQTLNLCDRGLLKPAYKADIVIFDPSAYSPKADYENPERLSEGVTYLLVNGELAVEKGQSLPGLPGTIVNRCSKAERSAQ
;
A
#
# COMPACT_ATOMS: atom_id res chain seq x y z
N MET A 1 -61.03 -79.36 -6.32
CA MET A 1 -59.72 -78.68 -6.08
C MET A 1 -59.52 -77.62 -7.16
N LYS A 2 -59.63 -76.33 -6.82
CA LYS A 2 -59.50 -75.24 -7.78
C LYS A 2 -58.12 -74.55 -7.49
N VAL A 3 -57.29 -74.47 -8.52
CA VAL A 3 -55.99 -73.79 -8.49
C VAL A 3 -56.24 -72.33 -8.80
N PRO A 4 -55.71 -71.36 -8.04
CA PRO A 4 -55.83 -69.94 -8.36
C PRO A 4 -54.68 -69.46 -9.29
N THR A 5 -55.08 -68.73 -10.33
CA THR A 5 -54.23 -68.10 -11.33
C THR A 5 -53.67 -66.83 -10.78
N ILE A 6 -52.31 -66.71 -10.68
CA ILE A 6 -51.63 -65.51 -10.31
C ILE A 6 -51.44 -64.59 -11.54
N LYS A 7 -52.05 -63.41 -11.52
CA LYS A 7 -51.79 -62.34 -12.51
C LYS A 7 -50.58 -61.52 -12.08
N HIS A 8 -49.50 -61.58 -12.86
CA HIS A 8 -48.38 -60.67 -12.71
C HIS A 8 -48.74 -59.30 -13.27
N LEU A 9 -48.72 -58.30 -12.40
CA LEU A 9 -48.84 -56.87 -12.76
C LEU A 9 -47.45 -56.37 -13.07
N LEU A 10 -47.17 -56.00 -14.33
CA LEU A 10 -45.92 -55.41 -14.76
C LEU A 10 -46.03 -53.90 -14.53
N THR A 11 -45.32 -53.38 -13.51
CA THR A 11 -45.26 -51.96 -13.23
C THR A 11 -44.14 -51.38 -14.10
N ILE A 12 -44.49 -50.61 -15.13
CA ILE A 12 -43.51 -49.82 -15.94
C ILE A 12 -43.27 -48.53 -15.21
N THR A 13 -42.08 -48.40 -14.60
CA THR A 13 -41.60 -47.14 -14.03
C THR A 13 -41.00 -46.30 -15.16
N VAL A 14 -41.73 -45.30 -15.63
CA VAL A 14 -41.21 -44.28 -16.55
C VAL A 14 -40.37 -43.32 -15.73
N GLY A 15 -39.05 -43.44 -15.78
CA GLY A 15 -38.13 -42.48 -15.25
C GLY A 15 -38.20 -41.19 -16.07
N LEU A 16 -38.83 -40.14 -15.56
CA LEU A 16 -38.68 -38.81 -16.09
C LEU A 16 -37.24 -38.36 -15.81
N ALA A 17 -36.37 -38.36 -16.83
CA ALA A 17 -35.11 -37.63 -16.81
C ALA A 17 -35.45 -36.12 -16.86
N VAL A 18 -35.42 -35.48 -15.72
CA VAL A 18 -35.44 -34.01 -15.64
C VAL A 18 -34.10 -33.55 -16.15
N THR A 19 -33.98 -33.28 -17.44
CA THR A 19 -32.88 -32.50 -17.99
C THR A 19 -33.03 -31.08 -17.44
N ALA A 20 -32.28 -30.76 -16.38
CA ALA A 20 -32.12 -29.39 -15.94
C ALA A 20 -31.50 -28.63 -17.11
N CYS A 21 -32.27 -27.80 -17.79
CA CYS A 21 -31.77 -26.87 -18.78
C CYS A 21 -30.88 -25.86 -18.01
N GLN A 22 -29.58 -26.11 -17.97
CA GLN A 22 -28.66 -25.11 -17.42
C GLN A 22 -28.78 -23.85 -18.29
N THR A 23 -29.24 -22.78 -17.68
CA THR A 23 -29.32 -21.48 -18.37
C THR A 23 -27.90 -21.03 -18.74
N THR A 24 -27.68 -20.78 -20.03
CA THR A 24 -26.42 -20.28 -20.52
C THR A 24 -26.08 -18.94 -19.85
N LEU A 25 -24.90 -18.82 -19.28
CA LEU A 25 -24.40 -17.60 -18.67
C LEU A 25 -23.49 -16.84 -19.67
N ASP A 26 -23.91 -15.64 -20.09
CA ASP A 26 -23.09 -14.78 -20.94
C ASP A 26 -22.01 -14.08 -20.11
N ALA A 27 -20.77 -14.11 -20.60
CA ALA A 27 -19.60 -13.49 -19.99
C ALA A 27 -18.80 -12.67 -21.02
N ASP A 28 -18.00 -11.74 -20.55
CA ASP A 28 -17.04 -11.02 -21.39
C ASP A 28 -15.75 -11.83 -21.48
N PHE A 29 -15.20 -12.26 -20.34
CA PHE A 29 -14.03 -13.13 -20.28
C PHE A 29 -14.34 -14.42 -19.56
N LEU A 30 -13.71 -15.51 -20.03
CA LEU A 30 -13.64 -16.80 -19.33
C LEU A 30 -12.17 -17.20 -19.21
N ILE A 31 -11.67 -17.27 -17.99
CA ILE A 31 -10.30 -17.64 -17.64
C ILE A 31 -10.29 -19.14 -17.36
N LEU A 32 -9.42 -19.87 -18.09
CA LEU A 32 -9.34 -21.33 -18.11
C LEU A 32 -7.92 -21.82 -17.81
N ASN A 33 -7.81 -23.04 -17.32
CA ASN A 33 -6.58 -23.82 -17.20
C ASN A 33 -5.52 -23.24 -16.25
N GLY A 34 -5.86 -22.29 -15.40
CA GLY A 34 -4.91 -21.67 -14.47
C GLY A 34 -4.88 -22.32 -13.10
N ASP A 35 -3.80 -22.05 -12.37
CA ASP A 35 -3.68 -22.31 -10.95
C ASP A 35 -4.41 -21.19 -10.20
N VAL A 36 -5.69 -21.40 -9.84
CA VAL A 36 -6.58 -20.36 -9.31
C VAL A 36 -6.48 -20.27 -7.78
N TYR A 37 -6.13 -19.09 -7.29
CA TYR A 37 -6.23 -18.70 -5.89
C TYR A 37 -7.42 -17.76 -5.70
N THR A 38 -8.44 -18.20 -4.98
CA THR A 38 -9.69 -17.43 -4.81
C THR A 38 -9.60 -16.35 -3.72
N GLY A 39 -8.54 -16.35 -2.92
CA GLY A 39 -8.41 -15.54 -1.70
C GLY A 39 -8.65 -16.35 -0.42
N GLU A 40 -9.00 -17.63 -0.54
CA GLU A 40 -9.15 -18.62 0.51
C GLU A 40 -7.94 -19.57 0.57
N ASP A 41 -8.02 -20.65 1.32
CA ASP A 41 -6.86 -21.41 1.83
C ASP A 41 -5.92 -22.05 0.81
N SER A 42 -6.33 -22.37 -0.41
CA SER A 42 -5.52 -23.16 -1.35
C SER A 42 -5.65 -22.73 -2.81
N ILE A 43 -4.60 -23.01 -3.59
CA ILE A 43 -4.61 -22.89 -5.05
C ILE A 43 -5.29 -24.12 -5.64
N ARG A 44 -6.18 -23.91 -6.63
CA ARG A 44 -6.96 -24.96 -7.29
C ARG A 44 -6.78 -24.89 -8.82
N GLN A 45 -6.52 -26.05 -9.43
CA GLN A 45 -6.32 -26.20 -10.88
C GLN A 45 -7.62 -26.51 -11.65
N ASP A 46 -8.68 -26.87 -10.94
CA ASP A 46 -9.95 -27.29 -11.51
C ASP A 46 -10.97 -26.13 -11.59
N LEU A 47 -10.57 -24.91 -11.22
CA LEU A 47 -11.46 -23.76 -11.27
C LEU A 47 -11.31 -22.96 -12.56
N SER A 48 -12.44 -22.42 -13.01
CA SER A 48 -12.54 -21.40 -14.05
C SER A 48 -13.20 -20.16 -13.48
N VAL A 49 -12.84 -18.99 -14.00
CA VAL A 49 -13.37 -17.69 -13.56
C VAL A 49 -13.99 -16.99 -14.75
N ALA A 50 -15.24 -16.51 -14.63
CA ALA A 50 -15.84 -15.69 -15.69
C ALA A 50 -16.26 -14.31 -15.16
N THR A 51 -16.12 -13.32 -16.04
CA THR A 51 -16.45 -11.92 -15.74
C THR A 51 -17.46 -11.36 -16.72
N LYS A 52 -18.28 -10.40 -16.25
CA LYS A 52 -19.22 -9.65 -17.08
C LYS A 52 -19.33 -8.22 -16.59
N GLY A 53 -19.04 -7.25 -17.47
CA GLY A 53 -18.86 -5.87 -17.05
C GLY A 53 -17.78 -5.80 -15.97
N SER A 54 -18.05 -5.08 -14.91
CA SER A 54 -17.09 -4.91 -13.80
C SER A 54 -17.07 -6.06 -12.79
N ASP A 55 -17.87 -7.13 -12.96
CA ASP A 55 -18.10 -8.10 -11.90
C ASP A 55 -17.66 -9.52 -12.30
N ILE A 56 -17.21 -10.29 -11.31
CA ILE A 56 -17.03 -11.72 -11.41
C ILE A 56 -18.44 -12.36 -11.35
N VAL A 57 -18.79 -13.13 -12.37
CA VAL A 57 -20.11 -13.77 -12.47
C VAL A 57 -20.07 -15.28 -12.22
N TYR A 58 -18.88 -15.88 -12.27
CA TYR A 58 -18.71 -17.31 -12.03
C TYR A 58 -17.31 -17.63 -11.50
N VAL A 59 -17.26 -18.53 -10.54
CA VAL A 59 -16.06 -19.24 -10.10
C VAL A 59 -16.49 -20.70 -9.83
N GLY A 60 -15.95 -21.65 -10.58
CA GLY A 60 -16.38 -23.04 -10.44
C GLY A 60 -15.67 -23.99 -11.39
N THR A 61 -16.03 -25.29 -11.28
CA THR A 61 -15.34 -26.39 -11.97
C THR A 61 -15.98 -26.78 -13.33
N ASP A 62 -17.20 -26.34 -13.61
CA ASP A 62 -17.90 -26.66 -14.87
C ASP A 62 -18.24 -25.38 -15.65
N PRO A 63 -17.36 -24.91 -16.53
CA PRO A 63 -17.61 -23.76 -17.37
C PRO A 63 -18.42 -24.05 -18.63
N SER A 64 -18.94 -25.29 -18.84
CA SER A 64 -19.58 -25.72 -20.08
C SER A 64 -20.84 -24.92 -20.45
N HIS A 65 -21.50 -24.32 -19.48
CA HIS A 65 -22.67 -23.46 -19.65
C HIS A 65 -22.36 -21.98 -19.84
N ILE A 66 -21.06 -21.61 -19.88
CA ILE A 66 -20.62 -20.23 -20.03
C ILE A 66 -20.31 -19.91 -21.49
N ARG A 67 -20.89 -18.83 -21.99
CA ARG A 67 -20.62 -18.29 -23.32
C ARG A 67 -19.87 -16.95 -23.16
N ALA A 68 -18.56 -17.00 -23.27
CA ALA A 68 -17.71 -15.81 -23.18
C ALA A 68 -17.44 -15.18 -24.56
N ARG A 69 -17.22 -13.88 -24.58
CA ARG A 69 -16.73 -13.17 -25.77
C ARG A 69 -15.29 -13.53 -26.09
N GLN A 70 -14.46 -13.68 -25.02
CA GLN A 70 -13.06 -14.02 -25.14
C GLN A 70 -12.69 -15.04 -24.05
N ASN A 71 -11.93 -16.07 -24.44
CA ASN A 71 -11.31 -17.00 -23.51
C ASN A 71 -9.86 -16.58 -23.27
N LEU A 72 -9.45 -16.52 -22.00
CA LEU A 72 -8.07 -16.30 -21.58
C LEU A 72 -7.51 -17.63 -21.10
N ASP A 73 -6.53 -18.17 -21.83
CA ASP A 73 -5.82 -19.37 -21.42
C ASP A 73 -4.72 -19.01 -20.41
N ALA A 74 -4.87 -19.52 -19.19
CA ALA A 74 -3.94 -19.32 -18.09
C ALA A 74 -3.09 -20.57 -17.79
N SER A 75 -2.92 -21.46 -18.77
CA SER A 75 -2.12 -22.71 -18.61
C SER A 75 -0.73 -22.41 -18.04
N GLY A 76 -0.41 -23.01 -16.89
CA GLY A 76 0.87 -22.82 -16.19
C GLY A 76 1.01 -21.46 -15.48
N MET A 77 -0.05 -20.69 -15.40
CA MET A 77 -0.07 -19.37 -14.75
C MET A 77 -0.88 -19.38 -13.46
N ILE A 78 -0.55 -18.46 -12.58
CA ILE A 78 -1.34 -18.17 -11.37
C ILE A 78 -2.45 -17.18 -11.73
N VAL A 79 -3.68 -17.49 -11.32
CA VAL A 79 -4.84 -16.61 -11.38
C VAL A 79 -5.21 -16.22 -9.96
N ALA A 80 -5.18 -14.94 -9.64
CA ALA A 80 -5.42 -14.45 -8.29
C ALA A 80 -6.24 -13.14 -8.31
N PRO A 81 -6.82 -12.73 -7.16
CA PRO A 81 -7.34 -11.38 -7.02
C PRO A 81 -6.25 -10.35 -7.34
N GLY A 82 -6.60 -9.28 -8.03
CA GLY A 82 -5.71 -8.17 -8.29
C GLY A 82 -5.10 -7.63 -6.99
N PHE A 83 -3.80 -7.32 -7.03
CA PHE A 83 -3.11 -6.87 -5.84
C PHE A 83 -3.55 -5.47 -5.42
N ILE A 84 -3.57 -5.25 -4.10
CA ILE A 84 -3.93 -3.98 -3.49
C ILE A 84 -2.71 -3.46 -2.74
N ASP A 85 -2.19 -2.32 -3.16
CA ASP A 85 -1.05 -1.66 -2.52
C ASP A 85 -1.54 -0.64 -1.48
N PRO A 86 -1.41 -0.94 -0.16
CA PRO A 86 -1.96 -0.09 0.91
C PRO A 86 -1.21 1.22 1.11
N HIS A 87 -0.01 1.35 0.53
CA HIS A 87 0.85 2.50 0.75
C HIS A 87 1.59 2.90 -0.52
N THR A 88 1.14 3.99 -1.15
CA THR A 88 1.79 4.51 -2.36
C THR A 88 1.89 6.03 -2.37
N HIS A 89 2.85 6.53 -3.16
CA HIS A 89 2.99 7.94 -3.50
C HIS A 89 2.61 8.20 -4.97
N ALA A 90 1.58 7.50 -5.46
CA ALA A 90 1.12 7.58 -6.86
C ALA A 90 0.35 8.86 -7.21
N ARG A 91 0.10 9.75 -6.23
CA ARG A 91 -0.74 10.95 -6.41
C ARG A 91 -0.34 11.80 -7.61
N ASP A 92 0.95 12.06 -7.80
CA ASP A 92 1.43 12.95 -8.87
C ASP A 92 1.19 12.34 -10.25
N ASP A 93 1.34 11.01 -10.39
CA ASP A 93 1.01 10.32 -11.64
C ASP A 93 -0.49 10.36 -11.91
N LEU A 94 -1.31 10.07 -10.90
CA LEU A 94 -2.78 10.05 -11.02
C LEU A 94 -3.38 11.45 -11.30
N LYS A 95 -2.71 12.53 -10.90
CA LYS A 95 -3.09 13.92 -11.17
C LYS A 95 -2.46 14.48 -12.45
N SER A 96 -1.64 13.71 -13.17
CA SER A 96 -0.95 14.18 -14.36
C SER A 96 -1.94 14.54 -15.47
N GLU A 97 -1.65 15.58 -16.23
CA GLU A 97 -2.38 15.89 -17.47
C GLU A 97 -2.12 14.82 -18.55
N GLU A 98 -0.98 14.13 -18.49
CA GLU A 98 -0.61 13.05 -19.40
C GLU A 98 -1.36 11.77 -19.05
N SER A 99 -2.21 11.27 -19.98
CA SER A 99 -3.00 10.04 -19.78
C SER A 99 -2.12 8.82 -19.49
N GLU A 100 -0.97 8.73 -20.15
CA GLU A 100 -0.01 7.63 -20.00
C GLU A 100 0.52 7.51 -18.56
N LYS A 101 0.68 8.63 -17.86
CA LYS A 101 1.06 8.60 -16.43
C LYS A 101 -0.10 8.13 -15.56
N ARG A 102 -1.34 8.56 -15.88
CA ARG A 102 -2.54 8.14 -15.16
C ARG A 102 -2.88 6.67 -15.35
N GLU A 103 -2.40 6.02 -16.41
CA GLU A 103 -2.50 4.55 -16.58
C GLU A 103 -1.85 3.77 -15.44
N ASN A 104 -0.90 4.37 -14.74
CA ASN A 104 -0.24 3.76 -13.59
C ASN A 104 0.50 2.46 -13.93
N THR A 105 1.10 2.40 -15.13
CA THR A 105 1.72 1.21 -15.74
C THR A 105 2.73 0.53 -14.83
N ALA A 106 3.50 1.31 -14.03
CA ALA A 106 4.44 0.76 -13.06
C ALA A 106 3.78 -0.19 -12.05
N PHE A 107 2.56 0.09 -11.62
CA PHE A 107 1.78 -0.74 -10.71
C PHE A 107 1.07 -1.88 -11.45
N ARG A 108 0.45 -1.62 -12.61
CA ARG A 108 -0.24 -2.62 -13.41
C ARG A 108 0.66 -3.81 -13.77
N LEU A 109 1.90 -3.56 -14.18
CA LEU A 109 2.85 -4.61 -14.55
C LEU A 109 3.43 -5.37 -13.34
N GLN A 110 3.06 -4.97 -12.13
CA GLN A 110 3.28 -5.76 -10.91
C GLN A 110 2.03 -6.54 -10.48
N GLY A 111 0.91 -6.44 -11.21
CA GLY A 111 -0.36 -7.08 -10.85
C GLY A 111 -1.24 -6.25 -9.90
N VAL A 112 -0.88 -4.99 -9.66
CA VAL A 112 -1.62 -4.10 -8.75
C VAL A 112 -2.80 -3.49 -9.52
N THR A 113 -4.01 -3.72 -9.01
CA THR A 113 -5.25 -3.16 -9.53
C THR A 113 -5.76 -1.98 -8.71
N THR A 114 -5.31 -1.89 -7.44
CA THR A 114 -5.75 -0.85 -6.51
C THR A 114 -4.55 -0.26 -5.78
N VAL A 115 -4.43 1.06 -5.77
CA VAL A 115 -3.43 1.80 -4.99
C VAL A 115 -4.10 2.66 -3.94
N VAL A 116 -3.46 2.81 -2.77
CA VAL A 116 -3.92 3.73 -1.74
C VAL A 116 -2.96 4.91 -1.68
N ILE A 117 -3.53 6.11 -1.61
CA ILE A 117 -2.78 7.37 -1.51
C ILE A 117 -3.26 8.21 -0.33
N GLY A 118 -2.47 9.21 0.02
CA GLY A 118 -2.76 10.06 1.16
C GLY A 118 -2.10 9.59 2.45
N ASN A 119 -1.25 8.57 2.39
CA ASN A 119 -0.42 8.08 3.50
C ASN A 119 0.51 9.16 4.06
N ASP A 120 1.21 8.88 5.14
CA ASP A 120 2.21 9.75 5.81
C ASP A 120 1.66 11.13 6.24
N GLY A 121 0.36 11.21 6.50
CA GLY A 121 -0.30 12.46 6.87
C GLY A 121 -0.46 13.46 5.73
N GLY A 122 -0.22 13.04 4.48
CA GLY A 122 -0.23 13.89 3.30
C GLY A 122 -1.55 13.93 2.52
N GLY A 123 -2.57 13.17 2.93
CA GLY A 123 -3.87 13.10 2.27
C GLY A 123 -4.63 14.42 2.30
N ASP A 124 -5.19 14.80 1.15
CA ASP A 124 -6.00 16.02 1.03
C ASP A 124 -7.26 15.90 1.89
N PRO A 125 -7.60 16.89 2.72
CA PRO A 125 -8.86 16.87 3.47
C PRO A 125 -10.11 16.91 2.60
N ASP A 126 -10.05 17.50 1.42
CA ASP A 126 -11.16 17.52 0.45
C ASP A 126 -11.18 16.24 -0.39
N ILE A 127 -11.65 15.16 0.22
CA ILE A 127 -11.77 13.84 -0.41
C ILE A 127 -12.72 13.88 -1.60
N SER A 128 -13.84 14.60 -1.50
CA SER A 128 -14.87 14.69 -2.54
C SER A 128 -14.31 15.33 -3.81
N ALA A 129 -13.64 16.48 -3.70
CA ALA A 129 -13.03 17.14 -4.84
C ALA A 129 -11.92 16.29 -5.47
N GLN A 130 -11.10 15.63 -4.65
CA GLN A 130 -10.04 14.76 -5.16
C GLN A 130 -10.62 13.56 -5.91
N ALA A 131 -11.64 12.90 -5.36
CA ALA A 131 -12.33 11.77 -5.99
C ALA A 131 -12.97 12.18 -7.33
N SER A 132 -13.69 13.31 -7.35
CA SER A 132 -14.31 13.85 -8.56
C SER A 132 -13.28 14.14 -9.65
N SER A 133 -12.16 14.78 -9.30
CA SER A 133 -11.07 15.07 -10.25
C SER A 133 -10.49 13.80 -10.88
N PHE A 134 -10.26 12.75 -10.10
CA PHE A 134 -9.76 11.47 -10.61
C PHE A 134 -10.76 10.77 -11.54
N LEU A 135 -12.04 10.80 -11.21
CA LEU A 135 -13.09 10.20 -12.04
C LEU A 135 -13.30 10.96 -13.35
N GLU A 136 -13.24 12.30 -13.33
CA GLU A 136 -13.38 13.13 -14.53
C GLU A 136 -12.21 12.97 -15.50
N GLN A 137 -10.98 12.88 -14.98
CA GLN A 137 -9.78 12.70 -15.79
C GLN A 137 -9.55 11.26 -16.22
N GLY A 138 -10.14 10.30 -15.50
CA GLY A 138 -9.88 8.86 -15.60
C GLY A 138 -8.55 8.47 -14.98
N ILE A 139 -8.51 7.27 -14.41
CA ILE A 139 -7.35 6.66 -13.73
C ILE A 139 -7.19 5.20 -14.12
N GLY A 140 -5.97 4.71 -14.19
CA GLY A 140 -5.69 3.37 -14.70
C GLY A 140 -5.79 2.25 -13.69
N THR A 141 -5.64 2.55 -12.42
CA THR A 141 -5.88 1.64 -11.28
C THR A 141 -6.97 2.21 -10.40
N ASN A 142 -7.62 1.38 -9.61
CA ASN A 142 -8.49 1.85 -8.54
C ASN A 142 -7.68 2.64 -7.50
N VAL A 143 -8.34 3.59 -6.82
CA VAL A 143 -7.70 4.46 -5.84
C VAL A 143 -8.49 4.50 -4.54
N GLY A 144 -7.83 4.16 -3.43
CA GLY A 144 -8.29 4.42 -2.08
C GLY A 144 -7.68 5.70 -1.52
N LEU A 145 -8.43 6.47 -0.76
CA LEU A 145 -8.02 7.79 -0.26
C LEU A 145 -7.96 7.81 1.27
N PHE A 146 -6.82 8.25 1.83
CA PHE A 146 -6.74 8.64 3.23
C PHE A 146 -6.86 10.16 3.38
N VAL A 147 -7.52 10.62 4.45
CA VAL A 147 -7.35 11.99 4.93
C VAL A 147 -6.06 12.09 5.74
N GLY A 148 -5.24 13.10 5.49
CA GLY A 148 -3.94 13.26 6.13
C GLY A 148 -3.98 14.21 7.32
N HIS A 149 -3.60 13.75 8.52
CA HIS A 149 -3.45 14.59 9.70
C HIS A 149 -2.55 15.81 9.47
N GLY A 150 -1.40 15.61 8.80
CA GLY A 150 -0.47 16.70 8.49
C GLY A 150 -1.09 17.76 7.56
N ALA A 151 -1.95 17.33 6.63
CA ALA A 151 -2.67 18.25 5.74
C ALA A 151 -3.78 19.01 6.50
N VAL A 152 -4.58 18.31 7.31
CA VAL A 152 -5.60 18.92 8.19
C VAL A 152 -4.94 19.93 9.12
N ARG A 153 -3.85 19.55 9.81
CA ARG A 153 -3.11 20.43 10.70
C ARG A 153 -2.55 21.65 9.98
N LYS A 154 -2.02 21.47 8.76
CA LYS A 154 -1.51 22.58 7.94
C LYS A 154 -2.62 23.55 7.54
N GLN A 155 -3.80 23.06 7.24
CA GLN A 155 -4.95 23.90 6.88
C GLN A 155 -5.41 24.79 8.04
N VAL A 156 -5.45 24.26 9.27
CA VAL A 156 -5.95 24.94 10.46
C VAL A 156 -4.86 25.78 11.16
N MET A 157 -3.63 25.26 11.24
CA MET A 157 -2.54 25.82 12.04
C MET A 157 -1.27 26.14 11.24
N ASN A 158 -1.28 26.00 9.92
CA ASN A 158 -0.08 26.07 9.09
C ASN A 158 1.00 25.06 9.55
N ARG A 159 2.22 25.54 9.81
CA ARG A 159 3.33 24.73 10.34
C ARG A 159 3.75 25.17 11.74
N ASP A 160 2.82 25.62 12.54
CA ASP A 160 3.08 26.06 13.90
C ASP A 160 3.49 24.87 14.79
N ASN A 161 4.60 25.05 15.51
CA ASN A 161 5.08 24.06 16.48
C ASN A 161 4.50 24.35 17.86
N ARG A 162 3.21 24.16 18.02
CA ARG A 162 2.46 24.29 19.29
C ARG A 162 1.25 23.34 19.29
N PRO A 163 0.67 23.02 20.43
CA PRO A 163 -0.63 22.34 20.47
C PRO A 163 -1.75 23.20 19.85
N PRO A 164 -2.80 22.59 19.29
CA PRO A 164 -4.00 23.32 18.88
C PRO A 164 -4.71 23.95 20.07
N THR A 165 -5.35 25.07 19.85
CA THR A 165 -6.37 25.58 20.77
C THR A 165 -7.62 24.70 20.71
N PRO A 166 -8.54 24.77 21.69
CA PRO A 166 -9.79 23.99 21.62
C PRO A 166 -10.60 24.23 20.34
N SER A 167 -10.64 25.46 19.82
CA SER A 167 -11.34 25.78 18.57
C SER A 167 -10.65 25.23 17.34
N GLU A 168 -9.32 25.26 17.29
CA GLU A 168 -8.54 24.64 16.20
C GLU A 168 -8.69 23.12 16.21
N LEU A 169 -8.71 22.47 17.38
CA LEU A 169 -8.93 21.03 17.47
C LEU A 169 -10.33 20.64 16.96
N LEU A 170 -11.37 21.40 17.33
CA LEU A 170 -12.74 21.19 16.83
C LEU A 170 -12.82 21.36 15.30
N GLU A 171 -12.09 22.31 14.73
CA GLU A 171 -12.01 22.48 13.28
C GLU A 171 -11.31 21.29 12.60
N MET A 172 -10.21 20.80 13.18
CA MET A 172 -9.52 19.59 12.69
C MET A 172 -10.43 18.35 12.77
N GLU A 173 -11.19 18.18 13.85
CA GLU A 173 -12.19 17.12 14.02
C GLU A 173 -13.28 17.22 12.94
N SER A 174 -13.82 18.42 12.68
CA SER A 174 -14.83 18.65 11.64
C SER A 174 -14.33 18.32 10.23
N LEU A 175 -13.10 18.72 9.89
CA LEU A 175 -12.48 18.38 8.61
C LEU A 175 -12.30 16.87 8.46
N THR A 176 -11.84 16.20 9.52
CA THR A 176 -11.67 14.74 9.53
C THR A 176 -13.02 14.03 9.37
N GLU A 177 -14.07 14.48 10.07
CA GLU A 177 -15.41 13.90 9.97
C GLU A 177 -15.99 14.06 8.56
N THR A 178 -15.84 15.24 7.96
CA THR A 178 -16.26 15.50 6.57
C THR A 178 -15.55 14.56 5.61
N ALA A 179 -14.22 14.49 5.67
CA ALA A 179 -13.44 13.60 4.83
C ALA A 179 -13.87 12.12 4.97
N MET A 180 -14.17 11.68 6.20
CA MET A 180 -14.66 10.31 6.45
C MET A 180 -16.05 10.08 5.85
N LYS A 181 -16.94 11.05 5.87
CA LYS A 181 -18.27 10.97 5.23
C LYS A 181 -18.16 10.98 3.71
N ASP A 182 -17.18 11.65 3.16
CA ASP A 182 -16.89 11.74 1.72
C ASP A 182 -16.17 10.49 1.16
N GLY A 183 -15.90 9.48 2.00
CA GLY A 183 -15.39 8.19 1.55
C GLY A 183 -13.93 7.90 1.88
N ALA A 184 -13.23 8.75 2.64
CA ALA A 184 -11.86 8.43 3.07
C ALA A 184 -11.79 7.06 3.76
N LEU A 185 -10.78 6.25 3.47
CA LEU A 185 -10.57 4.94 4.11
C LEU A 185 -10.24 5.06 5.60
N GLY A 186 -9.66 6.18 5.99
CA GLY A 186 -9.25 6.46 7.35
C GLY A 186 -8.41 7.72 7.45
N LEU A 187 -7.77 7.92 8.60
CA LEU A 187 -6.82 8.99 8.88
C LEU A 187 -5.39 8.47 8.77
N SER A 188 -4.56 9.10 7.94
CA SER A 188 -3.13 8.85 7.93
C SER A 188 -2.36 9.87 8.75
N THR A 189 -1.25 9.46 9.37
CA THR A 189 -0.31 10.36 10.04
C THR A 189 1.10 10.16 9.55
N GLY A 190 1.90 11.22 9.59
CA GLY A 190 3.35 11.18 9.40
C GLY A 190 4.01 11.89 10.59
N LEU A 191 4.07 11.20 11.73
CA LEU A 191 4.50 11.79 13.00
C LEU A 191 6.01 12.07 13.08
N PHE A 192 6.76 11.60 12.09
CA PHE A 192 8.16 11.96 11.88
C PHE A 192 8.29 13.31 11.14
N TYR A 193 7.35 13.64 10.27
CA TYR A 193 7.41 14.80 9.37
C TYR A 193 6.73 16.03 9.96
N SER A 194 7.22 17.24 9.58
CA SER A 194 6.51 18.50 9.87
C SER A 194 5.27 18.65 8.98
N PRO A 195 4.10 19.05 9.53
CA PRO A 195 3.83 19.48 10.90
C PRO A 195 3.38 18.35 11.85
N GLY A 196 3.22 17.10 11.40
CA GLY A 196 2.78 15.97 12.21
C GLY A 196 3.65 15.74 13.45
N SER A 197 4.97 15.95 13.33
CA SER A 197 5.93 15.78 14.41
C SER A 197 5.75 16.75 15.59
N TYR A 198 4.95 17.79 15.42
CA TYR A 198 4.66 18.76 16.47
C TYR A 198 3.45 18.39 17.33
N SER A 199 2.67 17.40 16.87
CA SER A 199 1.47 16.95 17.57
C SER A 199 1.81 16.08 18.78
N LYS A 200 0.92 16.12 19.77
CA LYS A 200 0.90 15.18 20.90
C LYS A 200 -0.05 14.03 20.60
N THR A 201 0.15 12.91 21.28
CA THR A 201 -0.66 11.70 21.13
C THR A 201 -2.15 11.95 21.35
N ASP A 202 -2.54 12.82 22.32
CA ASP A 202 -3.94 13.15 22.59
C ASP A 202 -4.65 13.86 21.42
N GLU A 203 -3.92 14.69 20.65
CA GLU A 203 -4.44 15.30 19.43
C GLU A 203 -4.81 14.22 18.39
N ILE A 204 -3.93 13.25 18.20
CA ILE A 204 -4.19 12.14 17.28
C ILE A 204 -5.37 11.28 17.76
N ILE A 205 -5.45 10.99 19.07
CA ILE A 205 -6.54 10.21 19.64
C ILE A 205 -7.90 10.89 19.42
N SER A 206 -7.97 12.23 19.54
CA SER A 206 -9.20 12.97 19.22
C SER A 206 -9.70 12.71 17.81
N LEU A 207 -8.81 12.84 16.81
CA LEU A 207 -9.16 12.62 15.41
C LEU A 207 -9.43 11.13 15.12
N ALA A 208 -8.65 10.22 15.70
CA ALA A 208 -8.83 8.79 15.55
C ALA A 208 -10.18 8.28 16.07
N LYS A 209 -10.75 8.90 17.11
CA LYS A 209 -12.10 8.61 17.58
C LYS A 209 -13.18 8.94 16.55
N ILE A 210 -13.01 10.05 15.81
CA ILE A 210 -13.90 10.39 14.69
C ILE A 210 -13.82 9.32 13.60
N VAL A 211 -12.60 8.84 13.29
CA VAL A 211 -12.36 7.76 12.32
C VAL A 211 -13.06 6.46 12.75
N ALA A 212 -12.92 6.06 14.01
CA ALA A 212 -13.57 4.87 14.57
C ALA A 212 -15.09 4.94 14.46
N GLN A 213 -15.69 6.09 14.82
CA GLN A 213 -17.14 6.32 14.72
C GLN A 213 -17.66 6.17 13.29
N ASN A 214 -16.82 6.49 12.29
CA ASN A 214 -17.14 6.37 10.87
C ASN A 214 -16.67 5.02 10.26
N GLY A 215 -16.14 4.09 11.07
CA GLY A 215 -15.73 2.75 10.62
C GLY A 215 -14.49 2.72 9.73
N GLY A 216 -13.61 3.71 9.85
CA GLY A 216 -12.32 3.76 9.17
C GLY A 216 -11.18 3.20 10.00
N ILE A 217 -9.94 3.31 9.47
CA ILE A 217 -8.71 2.88 10.13
C ILE A 217 -7.79 4.07 10.42
N TYR A 218 -6.88 3.90 11.37
CA TYR A 218 -5.78 4.81 11.63
C TYR A 218 -4.49 4.25 11.02
N ASP A 219 -3.92 4.94 10.02
CA ASP A 219 -2.66 4.61 9.35
C ASP A 219 -1.53 5.50 9.84
N SER A 220 -0.35 4.96 10.11
CA SER A 220 0.75 5.74 10.69
C SER A 220 2.13 5.42 10.13
N HIS A 221 2.72 6.42 9.46
CA HIS A 221 4.17 6.57 9.53
C HIS A 221 4.51 7.00 10.96
N ILE A 222 5.05 6.10 11.74
CA ILE A 222 5.25 6.27 13.18
C ILE A 222 6.23 7.41 13.51
N ARG A 223 6.16 7.93 14.72
CA ARG A 223 6.92 9.10 15.17
C ARG A 223 8.43 8.93 15.07
N ASP A 224 8.91 7.72 15.24
CA ASP A 224 10.33 7.39 15.14
C ASP A 224 10.51 5.94 14.67
N GLU A 225 11.16 5.75 13.55
CA GLU A 225 11.52 4.43 13.02
C GLU A 225 12.94 4.01 13.45
N SER A 226 13.61 4.86 14.24
CA SER A 226 15.00 4.74 14.68
C SER A 226 15.14 5.14 16.14
N ASN A 227 16.05 6.09 16.43
CA ASN A 227 16.30 6.69 17.73
C ASN A 227 16.52 8.23 17.61
N TYR A 228 15.77 8.88 16.71
CA TYR A 228 15.85 10.33 16.52
C TYR A 228 15.26 11.10 17.69
N ASN A 229 14.21 10.57 18.32
CA ASN A 229 13.53 11.21 19.45
C ASN A 229 13.07 10.21 20.52
N ILE A 230 11.92 9.52 20.34
CA ILE A 230 11.37 8.58 21.34
C ILE A 230 11.82 7.13 21.16
N GLY A 231 12.44 6.82 20.01
CA GLY A 231 12.83 5.47 19.61
C GLY A 231 11.70 4.66 18.98
N VAL A 232 12.08 3.73 18.09
CA VAL A 232 11.12 2.93 17.30
C VAL A 232 10.13 2.14 18.17
N ARG A 233 10.61 1.58 19.28
CA ARG A 233 9.75 0.81 20.19
C ARG A 233 8.66 1.69 20.82
N ALA A 234 9.03 2.84 21.38
CA ALA A 234 8.06 3.75 21.99
C ALA A 234 7.10 4.33 20.94
N ALA A 235 7.55 4.52 19.69
CA ALA A 235 6.69 4.94 18.59
C ALA A 235 5.65 3.87 18.20
N VAL A 236 5.99 2.60 18.26
CA VAL A 236 5.03 1.50 18.08
C VAL A 236 4.06 1.43 19.27
N GLU A 237 4.55 1.60 20.50
CA GLU A 237 3.70 1.67 21.69
C GLU A 237 2.72 2.87 21.64
N GLU A 238 3.12 4.02 21.04
CA GLU A 238 2.22 5.16 20.78
C GLU A 238 1.07 4.77 19.83
N VAL A 239 1.35 4.04 18.74
CA VAL A 239 0.29 3.55 17.82
C VAL A 239 -0.66 2.59 18.54
N ILE A 240 -0.14 1.67 19.35
CA ILE A 240 -0.95 0.75 20.17
C ILE A 240 -1.85 1.53 21.14
N GLU A 241 -1.31 2.56 21.80
CA GLU A 241 -2.07 3.42 22.72
C GLU A 241 -3.18 4.21 22.00
N ILE A 242 -2.89 4.70 20.78
CA ILE A 242 -3.92 5.37 19.95
C ILE A 242 -5.03 4.37 19.61
N GLY A 243 -4.70 3.17 19.14
CA GLY A 243 -5.67 2.12 18.85
C GLY A 243 -6.57 1.79 20.05
N ARG A 244 -5.94 1.60 21.22
CA ARG A 244 -6.64 1.28 22.47
C ARG A 244 -7.57 2.40 22.91
N ARG A 245 -7.11 3.66 22.92
CA ARG A 245 -7.88 4.80 23.46
C ARG A 245 -8.92 5.36 22.50
N ALA A 246 -8.71 5.20 21.21
CA ALA A 246 -9.65 5.61 20.18
C ALA A 246 -10.60 4.47 19.75
N GLU A 247 -10.34 3.23 20.17
CA GLU A 247 -11.09 2.03 19.75
C GLU A 247 -11.15 1.91 18.21
N VAL A 248 -10.02 2.14 17.55
CA VAL A 248 -9.87 2.17 16.09
C VAL A 248 -8.89 1.09 15.65
N PRO A 249 -9.16 0.35 14.54
CA PRO A 249 -8.14 -0.48 13.91
C PRO A 249 -6.95 0.38 13.51
N VAL A 250 -5.72 -0.12 13.74
CA VAL A 250 -4.51 0.62 13.44
C VAL A 250 -3.64 -0.11 12.43
N HIS A 251 -3.01 0.66 11.56
CA HIS A 251 -2.07 0.18 10.56
C HIS A 251 -0.73 0.90 10.71
N ILE A 252 0.35 0.13 10.85
CA ILE A 252 1.71 0.68 10.86
C ILE A 252 2.23 0.67 9.43
N SER A 253 2.34 1.84 8.84
CA SER A 253 2.89 2.02 7.50
C SER A 253 4.32 1.51 7.41
N HIS A 254 4.66 0.78 6.32
CA HIS A 254 6.03 0.38 5.92
C HIS A 254 6.96 0.01 7.10
N ILE A 255 6.51 -0.91 7.99
CA ILE A 255 7.19 -1.25 9.24
C ILE A 255 8.67 -1.60 9.04
N LYS A 256 9.55 -0.98 9.80
CA LYS A 256 10.99 -1.20 9.75
C LYS A 256 11.70 -0.82 11.05
N ALA A 257 12.91 -1.34 11.23
CA ALA A 257 13.91 -0.83 12.18
C ALA A 257 14.97 -0.08 11.36
N LEU A 258 14.90 1.25 11.37
CA LEU A 258 15.66 2.11 10.48
C LEU A 258 16.93 2.61 11.15
N GLY A 259 18.08 2.24 10.60
CA GLY A 259 19.39 2.72 11.03
C GLY A 259 20.12 1.79 11.99
N VAL A 260 21.45 1.94 12.02
CA VAL A 260 22.39 1.00 12.63
C VAL A 260 22.18 0.80 14.13
N ASP A 261 21.64 1.80 14.83
CA ASP A 261 21.45 1.76 16.28
C ASP A 261 20.25 0.91 16.72
N VAL A 262 19.33 0.59 15.79
CA VAL A 262 18.08 -0.15 16.09
C VAL A 262 17.96 -1.48 15.34
N TRP A 263 18.97 -1.86 14.58
CA TRP A 263 19.01 -3.17 13.94
C TRP A 263 18.91 -4.29 15.00
N GLY A 264 18.09 -5.31 14.70
CA GLY A 264 17.80 -6.42 15.60
C GLY A 264 16.62 -6.18 16.54
N GLN A 265 16.04 -4.97 16.59
CA GLN A 265 14.89 -4.69 17.47
C GLN A 265 13.55 -5.23 16.95
N SER A 266 13.52 -5.79 15.72
CA SER A 266 12.30 -6.40 15.17
C SER A 266 11.64 -7.39 16.12
N LYS A 267 12.43 -8.19 16.86
CA LYS A 267 11.91 -9.18 17.81
C LYS A 267 11.06 -8.55 18.92
N GLU A 268 11.54 -7.47 19.52
CA GLU A 268 10.85 -6.78 20.63
C GLU A 268 9.62 -6.03 20.12
N ILE A 269 9.72 -5.42 18.92
CA ILE A 269 8.60 -4.76 18.27
C ILE A 269 7.48 -5.77 17.94
N ILE A 270 7.82 -6.92 17.36
CA ILE A 270 6.87 -8.00 17.07
C ILE A 270 6.20 -8.51 18.35
N GLN A 271 6.97 -8.67 19.44
CA GLN A 271 6.41 -9.09 20.73
C GLN A 271 5.39 -8.06 21.25
N ALA A 272 5.68 -6.75 21.16
CA ALA A 272 4.76 -5.69 21.58
C ALA A 272 3.47 -5.71 20.76
N ILE A 273 3.57 -5.82 19.43
CA ILE A 273 2.41 -5.89 18.53
C ILE A 273 1.58 -7.14 18.80
N ASN A 274 2.22 -8.33 18.88
CA ASN A 274 1.50 -9.58 19.15
C ASN A 274 0.82 -9.60 20.51
N LYS A 275 1.43 -8.97 21.53
CA LYS A 275 0.79 -8.78 22.83
C LYS A 275 -0.47 -7.91 22.69
N ALA A 276 -0.38 -6.77 22.04
CA ALA A 276 -1.52 -5.88 21.83
C ALA A 276 -2.64 -6.55 21.03
N ARG A 277 -2.30 -7.35 20.01
CA ARG A 277 -3.26 -8.16 19.25
C ARG A 277 -3.95 -9.21 20.12
N SER A 278 -3.24 -9.80 21.10
CA SER A 278 -3.84 -10.74 22.08
C SER A 278 -4.75 -10.04 23.10
N GLU A 279 -4.71 -8.71 23.16
CA GLU A 279 -5.59 -7.83 23.95
C GLU A 279 -6.72 -7.23 23.09
N ASP A 280 -7.05 -7.88 21.96
CA ASP A 280 -8.11 -7.49 21.00
C ASP A 280 -7.91 -6.12 20.33
N ILE A 281 -6.67 -5.60 20.27
CA ILE A 281 -6.36 -4.42 19.46
C ILE A 281 -6.07 -4.87 18.04
N ASP A 282 -6.87 -4.43 17.07
CA ASP A 282 -6.67 -4.74 15.66
C ASP A 282 -5.49 -3.94 15.10
N ILE A 283 -4.35 -4.62 14.93
CA ILE A 283 -3.11 -4.02 14.43
C ILE A 283 -2.61 -4.80 13.23
N THR A 284 -2.36 -4.09 12.15
CA THR A 284 -1.71 -4.57 10.93
C THR A 284 -0.52 -3.69 10.56
N ALA A 285 0.28 -4.12 9.60
CA ALA A 285 1.34 -3.32 9.01
C ALA A 285 1.54 -3.69 7.54
N ASP A 286 2.16 -2.82 6.77
CA ASP A 286 2.70 -3.15 5.46
C ASP A 286 4.23 -3.11 5.45
N GLN A 287 4.84 -3.72 4.42
CA GLN A 287 6.29 -3.74 4.26
C GLN A 287 6.70 -3.92 2.81
N TYR A 288 7.69 -3.13 2.37
CA TYR A 288 8.36 -3.31 1.09
C TYR A 288 9.63 -4.18 1.22
N PRO A 289 10.01 -4.94 0.17
CA PRO A 289 11.12 -5.91 0.22
C PRO A 289 12.47 -5.29 -0.17
N TRP A 290 12.82 -4.12 0.35
CA TRP A 290 14.03 -3.39 0.03
C TRP A 290 14.81 -3.01 1.29
N THR A 291 16.14 -2.99 1.20
CA THR A 291 17.02 -2.62 2.33
C THR A 291 17.29 -1.11 2.41
N ALA A 292 16.86 -0.35 1.42
CA ALA A 292 16.93 1.11 1.45
C ALA A 292 15.55 1.73 1.63
N SER A 293 15.46 2.74 2.50
CA SER A 293 14.32 3.64 2.62
C SER A 293 14.43 4.81 1.65
N SER A 294 13.32 5.50 1.35
CA SER A 294 13.34 6.72 0.54
C SER A 294 12.53 7.83 1.19
N THR A 295 13.11 9.02 1.21
CA THR A 295 12.46 10.26 1.65
C THR A 295 13.20 11.46 1.04
N SER A 296 12.84 12.70 1.41
CA SER A 296 13.68 13.85 1.07
C SER A 296 14.93 13.92 1.97
N LEU A 297 16.04 14.38 1.42
CA LEU A 297 17.31 14.55 2.13
C LEU A 297 17.13 15.45 3.37
N SER A 298 16.41 16.55 3.22
CA SER A 298 16.14 17.45 4.34
C SER A 298 15.26 16.82 5.42
N SER A 299 14.36 15.89 5.08
CA SER A 299 13.55 15.18 6.07
C SER A 299 14.34 14.10 6.80
N ALA A 300 15.31 13.48 6.11
CA ALA A 300 16.17 12.46 6.69
C ALA A 300 17.20 13.03 7.69
N PHE A 301 17.76 14.19 7.39
CA PHE A 301 18.96 14.67 8.09
C PHE A 301 18.77 15.95 8.87
N ILE A 302 17.86 16.85 8.46
CA ILE A 302 17.68 18.15 9.11
C ILE A 302 16.54 18.04 10.14
N PRO A 303 16.77 18.44 11.40
CA PRO A 303 15.77 18.37 12.45
C PRO A 303 14.46 19.09 12.09
N SER A 304 13.31 18.41 12.25
CA SER A 304 11.99 18.91 11.85
C SER A 304 11.61 20.25 12.50
N ARG A 305 12.10 20.53 13.72
CA ARG A 305 11.86 21.82 14.40
C ARG A 305 12.33 23.05 13.62
N LEU A 306 13.33 22.89 12.74
CA LEU A 306 13.83 23.99 11.91
C LEU A 306 12.83 24.39 10.83
N LYS A 307 11.93 23.50 10.46
CA LYS A 307 10.86 23.71 9.45
C LYS A 307 9.62 24.42 10.03
N ALA A 308 9.57 24.65 11.34
CA ALA A 308 8.46 25.37 11.98
C ALA A 308 8.38 26.82 11.51
N GLY A 309 7.17 27.31 11.19
CA GLY A 309 6.95 28.65 10.67
C GLY A 309 7.02 28.79 9.15
N GLY A 310 7.25 27.68 8.42
CA GLY A 310 7.21 27.67 6.95
C GLY A 310 8.58 27.77 6.27
N GLU A 311 8.56 27.81 4.94
CA GLU A 311 9.76 27.65 4.12
C GLU A 311 10.74 28.81 4.26
N GLU A 312 10.27 30.04 4.26
CA GLU A 312 11.13 31.22 4.40
C GLU A 312 11.89 31.21 5.74
N VAL A 313 11.20 30.89 6.84
CA VAL A 313 11.80 30.80 8.17
C VAL A 313 12.80 29.64 8.22
N TYR A 314 12.51 28.54 7.56
CA TYR A 314 13.41 27.39 7.45
C TYR A 314 14.72 27.77 6.74
N GLN A 315 14.65 28.43 5.58
CA GLN A 315 15.83 28.84 4.83
C GLN A 315 16.67 29.88 5.58
N ASN A 316 16.01 30.82 6.31
CA ASN A 316 16.70 31.78 7.16
C ASN A 316 17.48 31.09 8.29
N ARG A 317 16.85 30.06 8.96
CA ARG A 317 17.52 29.27 10.00
C ARG A 317 18.72 28.46 9.48
N LEU A 318 18.63 27.91 8.27
CA LEU A 318 19.75 27.17 7.65
C LEU A 318 20.92 28.08 7.31
N SER A 319 20.65 29.37 7.08
CA SER A 319 21.64 30.38 6.73
C SER A 319 22.21 31.12 7.95
N ASP A 320 21.63 30.89 9.14
CA ASP A 320 22.01 31.60 10.37
C ASP A 320 23.37 31.11 10.89
N PRO A 321 24.40 32.01 10.97
CA PRO A 321 25.74 31.66 11.47
C PRO A 321 25.74 31.17 12.93
N GLU A 322 24.80 31.65 13.77
CA GLU A 322 24.71 31.26 15.19
C GLU A 322 24.19 29.82 15.35
N LEU A 323 23.33 29.39 14.44
CA LEU A 323 22.76 28.03 14.44
C LEU A 323 23.65 27.01 13.71
N ARG A 324 24.58 27.48 12.84
CA ARG A 324 25.32 26.63 11.90
C ARG A 324 26.02 25.46 12.57
N SER A 325 26.80 25.72 13.62
CA SER A 325 27.57 24.66 14.31
C SER A 325 26.66 23.58 14.89
N LYS A 326 25.53 23.97 15.48
CA LYS A 326 24.54 23.03 16.03
C LYS A 326 23.87 22.22 14.93
N ILE A 327 23.45 22.86 13.84
CA ILE A 327 22.82 22.19 12.70
C ILE A 327 23.76 21.13 12.12
N LEU A 328 25.04 21.50 11.85
CA LEU A 328 26.02 20.56 11.29
C LEU A 328 26.27 19.36 12.23
N SER A 329 26.36 19.60 13.55
CA SER A 329 26.53 18.52 14.52
C SER A 329 25.34 17.54 14.51
N GLU A 330 24.11 18.05 14.47
CA GLU A 330 22.90 17.21 14.43
C GLU A 330 22.75 16.46 13.09
N VAL A 331 23.06 17.11 11.97
CA VAL A 331 23.08 16.49 10.64
C VAL A 331 24.12 15.36 10.58
N LYS A 332 25.33 15.60 11.12
CA LYS A 332 26.39 14.58 11.20
C LYS A 332 25.94 13.34 11.97
N GLU A 333 25.26 13.53 13.11
CA GLU A 333 24.74 12.43 13.90
C GLU A 333 23.61 11.69 13.14
N ASN A 334 22.75 12.40 12.42
CA ASN A 334 21.71 11.77 11.61
C ASN A 334 22.27 10.98 10.41
N ILE A 335 23.38 11.44 9.82
CA ILE A 335 24.13 10.67 8.80
C ILE A 335 24.67 9.38 9.41
N ARG A 336 25.31 9.45 10.59
CA ARG A 336 25.82 8.28 11.32
C ARG A 336 24.72 7.26 11.61
N ARG A 337 23.56 7.70 12.14
CA ARG A 337 22.40 6.83 12.43
C ARG A 337 21.93 6.05 11.21
N ARG A 338 22.03 6.63 10.03
CA ARG A 338 21.63 6.00 8.77
C ARG A 338 22.72 5.14 8.11
N GLY A 339 23.85 4.93 8.78
CA GLY A 339 24.92 4.05 8.31
C GLY A 339 26.12 4.76 7.66
N GLY A 340 26.13 6.12 7.60
CA GLY A 340 27.19 6.90 6.98
C GLY A 340 26.76 7.61 5.70
N ALA A 341 27.62 8.45 5.17
CA ALA A 341 27.34 9.20 3.94
C ALA A 341 27.37 8.31 2.70
N ASP A 342 28.21 7.28 2.69
CA ASP A 342 28.31 6.25 1.68
C ASP A 342 27.05 5.35 1.60
N ALA A 343 26.24 5.31 2.66
CA ALA A 343 24.96 4.60 2.67
C ALA A 343 23.80 5.42 2.06
N VAL A 344 24.05 6.62 1.52
CA VAL A 344 23.02 7.54 1.00
C VAL A 344 23.24 7.82 -0.48
N LEU A 345 22.29 7.37 -1.31
CA LEU A 345 22.26 7.65 -2.76
C LEU A 345 21.28 8.78 -3.05
N LEU A 346 21.71 9.82 -3.76
CA LEU A 346 20.89 10.93 -4.22
C LEU A 346 20.16 10.49 -5.52
N THR A 347 18.85 10.28 -5.46
CA THR A 347 18.13 9.61 -6.55
C THR A 347 17.36 10.54 -7.48
N ARG A 348 16.67 11.54 -6.95
CA ARG A 348 15.98 12.57 -7.73
C ARG A 348 16.45 13.94 -7.25
N SER A 349 17.35 14.51 -8.01
CA SER A 349 18.13 15.66 -7.61
C SER A 349 18.50 16.50 -8.82
N LYS A 350 19.28 17.57 -8.60
CA LYS A 350 19.93 18.28 -9.70
C LYS A 350 20.92 17.36 -10.43
N PRO A 351 21.16 17.57 -11.73
CA PRO A 351 22.01 16.67 -12.53
C PRO A 351 23.40 16.45 -11.94
N GLU A 352 23.98 17.48 -11.31
CA GLU A 352 25.33 17.42 -10.71
C GLU A 352 25.42 16.47 -9.51
N TRP A 353 24.30 16.15 -8.85
CA TRP A 353 24.24 15.29 -7.65
C TRP A 353 23.55 13.95 -7.92
N GLN A 354 22.76 13.87 -8.97
CA GLN A 354 21.89 12.72 -9.23
C GLN A 354 22.69 11.43 -9.46
N ASN A 355 22.21 10.35 -8.87
CA ASN A 355 22.79 8.99 -8.96
C ASN A 355 24.21 8.87 -8.38
N LYS A 356 24.57 9.79 -7.45
CA LYS A 356 25.83 9.74 -6.70
C LYS A 356 25.58 9.50 -5.22
N ARG A 357 26.58 8.96 -4.52
CA ARG A 357 26.56 8.87 -3.06
C ARG A 357 26.85 10.23 -2.43
N LEU A 358 26.35 10.41 -1.21
CA LEU A 358 26.51 11.70 -0.50
C LEU A 358 27.98 12.02 -0.19
N ASP A 359 28.80 11.03 0.13
CA ASP A 359 30.25 11.18 0.33
C ASP A 359 30.98 11.58 -0.95
N GLU A 360 30.66 10.96 -2.09
CA GLU A 360 31.22 11.28 -3.41
C GLU A 360 30.93 12.75 -3.77
N VAL A 361 29.67 13.19 -3.62
CA VAL A 361 29.30 14.58 -3.91
C VAL A 361 29.96 15.56 -2.93
N ALA A 362 30.04 15.19 -1.65
CA ALA A 362 30.71 16.03 -0.65
C ALA A 362 32.20 16.23 -0.99
N GLU A 363 32.90 15.18 -1.45
CA GLU A 363 34.29 15.26 -1.90
C GLU A 363 34.43 16.14 -3.16
N GLU A 364 33.58 15.96 -4.17
CA GLU A 364 33.59 16.78 -5.39
C GLU A 364 33.44 18.28 -5.11
N PHE A 365 32.66 18.64 -4.09
CA PHE A 365 32.41 20.03 -3.70
C PHE A 365 33.40 20.55 -2.62
N ASN A 366 34.39 19.76 -2.19
CA ASN A 366 35.28 20.05 -1.08
C ASN A 366 34.54 20.46 0.22
N MET A 367 33.45 19.75 0.53
CA MET A 367 32.61 19.93 1.72
C MET A 367 32.66 18.69 2.60
N SER A 368 32.37 18.84 3.90
CA SER A 368 32.01 17.66 4.69
C SER A 368 30.60 17.18 4.33
N PRO A 369 30.24 15.89 4.54
CA PRO A 369 28.91 15.38 4.23
C PRO A 369 27.78 16.19 4.88
N GLU A 370 27.93 16.62 6.12
CA GLU A 370 26.95 17.45 6.82
C GLU A 370 26.81 18.86 6.23
N GLN A 371 27.91 19.44 5.70
CA GLN A 371 27.85 20.69 4.98
C GLN A 371 27.14 20.51 3.64
N MET A 372 27.41 19.41 2.94
CA MET A 372 26.76 19.09 1.67
C MET A 372 25.24 18.87 1.83
N VAL A 373 24.79 18.22 2.91
CA VAL A 373 23.36 18.09 3.23
C VAL A 373 22.69 19.47 3.35
N VAL A 374 23.30 20.40 4.11
CA VAL A 374 22.74 21.75 4.28
C VAL A 374 22.75 22.49 2.93
N HIS A 375 23.82 22.36 2.16
CA HIS A 375 23.92 22.99 0.83
C HIS A 375 22.82 22.49 -0.12
N ILE A 376 22.59 21.17 -0.20
CA ILE A 376 21.52 20.59 -1.03
C ILE A 376 20.15 21.09 -0.56
N ALA A 377 19.88 21.10 0.76
CA ALA A 377 18.61 21.56 1.32
C ALA A 377 18.31 23.04 1.02
N GLN A 378 19.36 23.88 0.92
CA GLN A 378 19.24 25.28 0.53
C GLN A 378 19.06 25.48 -0.98
N ASN A 379 19.40 24.48 -1.81
CA ASN A 379 19.44 24.59 -3.26
C ASN A 379 18.41 23.69 -3.97
N GLY A 380 17.30 23.32 -3.32
CA GLY A 380 16.17 22.64 -3.95
C GLY A 380 15.90 21.24 -3.42
N ASP A 381 16.64 20.80 -2.37
CA ASP A 381 16.49 19.47 -1.76
C ASP A 381 16.79 18.32 -2.74
N SER A 382 16.65 17.09 -2.32
CA SER A 382 16.84 15.87 -3.11
C SER A 382 15.98 14.75 -2.55
N LYS A 383 15.56 13.80 -3.39
CA LYS A 383 15.14 12.48 -2.91
C LYS A 383 16.36 11.59 -2.71
N ILE A 384 16.28 10.70 -1.73
CA ILE A 384 17.37 9.78 -1.41
C ILE A 384 16.87 8.34 -1.35
N ALA A 385 17.76 7.39 -1.66
CA ALA A 385 17.69 6.01 -1.20
C ALA A 385 18.77 5.83 -0.12
N SER A 386 18.35 5.55 1.11
CA SER A 386 19.23 5.39 2.26
C SER A 386 19.27 3.92 2.66
N PHE A 387 20.46 3.28 2.52
CA PHE A 387 20.69 1.85 2.79
C PHE A 387 20.86 1.62 4.29
N ASN A 388 19.76 1.65 5.01
CA ASN A 388 19.73 1.75 6.46
C ASN A 388 18.88 0.67 7.13
N MET A 389 18.48 -0.39 6.42
CA MET A 389 17.71 -1.51 6.97
C MET A 389 18.49 -2.81 6.91
N ASN A 390 18.24 -3.67 7.89
CA ASN A 390 18.84 -4.99 8.02
C ASN A 390 17.91 -6.07 7.43
N ASP A 391 18.45 -6.97 6.61
CA ASP A 391 17.68 -8.07 6.00
C ASP A 391 17.07 -9.04 7.05
N SER A 392 17.70 -9.20 8.21
CA SER A 392 17.17 -10.02 9.30
C SER A 392 15.88 -9.44 9.88
N ASP A 393 15.82 -8.12 10.10
CA ASP A 393 14.63 -7.44 10.58
C ASP A 393 13.52 -7.45 9.52
N ILE A 394 13.88 -7.22 8.24
CA ILE A 394 12.93 -7.31 7.12
C ILE A 394 12.26 -8.69 7.10
N LYS A 395 13.04 -9.78 7.20
CA LYS A 395 12.51 -11.15 7.25
C LYS A 395 11.64 -11.40 8.47
N ALA A 396 12.06 -10.91 9.63
CA ALA A 396 11.31 -11.11 10.87
C ALA A 396 9.93 -10.46 10.83
N PHE A 397 9.83 -9.22 10.34
CA PHE A 397 8.55 -8.55 10.13
C PHE A 397 7.74 -9.24 9.04
N MET A 398 8.34 -9.54 7.89
CA MET A 398 7.67 -10.18 6.75
C MET A 398 7.06 -11.53 7.11
N ALA A 399 7.64 -12.28 8.04
CA ALA A 399 7.12 -13.56 8.49
C ALA A 399 5.81 -13.45 9.30
N GLN A 400 5.44 -12.25 9.78
CA GLN A 400 4.24 -12.07 10.59
C GLN A 400 2.98 -12.07 9.72
N ASN A 401 1.91 -12.75 10.17
CA ASN A 401 0.66 -12.90 9.42
C ASN A 401 -0.17 -11.60 9.30
N TRP A 402 0.15 -10.59 10.07
CA TRP A 402 -0.45 -9.25 10.05
C TRP A 402 0.32 -8.24 9.19
N VAL A 403 1.42 -8.68 8.51
CA VAL A 403 2.21 -7.81 7.60
C VAL A 403 1.83 -8.08 6.16
N MET A 404 1.26 -7.09 5.50
CA MET A 404 0.90 -7.15 4.09
C MET A 404 2.01 -6.64 3.16
N THR A 405 1.80 -6.76 1.87
CA THR A 405 2.70 -6.21 0.85
C THR A 405 2.33 -4.77 0.59
N GLY A 406 3.24 -3.84 0.88
CA GLY A 406 3.16 -2.45 0.45
C GLY A 406 4.39 -2.09 -0.36
N SER A 407 4.29 -1.12 -1.26
CA SER A 407 5.45 -0.64 -2.03
C SER A 407 6.11 0.57 -1.41
N ASP A 408 5.35 1.42 -0.73
CA ASP A 408 5.76 2.79 -0.39
C ASP A 408 6.30 3.51 -1.64
N GLY A 409 5.64 3.23 -2.78
CA GLY A 409 6.13 3.49 -4.14
C GLY A 409 6.09 4.95 -4.51
N GLY A 410 7.25 5.58 -4.58
CA GLY A 410 7.45 6.97 -5.02
C GLY A 410 8.57 7.10 -6.05
N SER A 411 8.66 8.25 -6.70
CA SER A 411 9.67 8.54 -7.73
C SER A 411 11.09 8.48 -7.17
N GLY A 412 12.04 7.96 -7.97
CA GLY A 412 13.46 7.91 -7.65
C GLY A 412 13.89 6.69 -6.82
N HIS A 413 13.01 5.71 -6.64
CA HIS A 413 13.34 4.46 -5.95
C HIS A 413 12.71 3.28 -6.69
N PRO A 414 13.42 2.12 -6.86
CA PRO A 414 12.90 0.97 -7.59
C PRO A 414 11.64 0.34 -6.96
N ARG A 415 11.34 0.64 -5.69
CA ARG A 415 10.19 0.08 -4.98
C ARG A 415 8.84 0.40 -5.64
N LYS A 416 8.70 1.52 -6.35
CA LYS A 416 7.52 1.86 -7.12
C LYS A 416 7.27 0.88 -8.28
N PHE A 417 8.35 0.36 -8.85
CA PHE A 417 8.32 -0.40 -10.10
C PHE A 417 8.44 -1.91 -9.91
N ALA A 418 8.88 -2.39 -8.73
CA ALA A 418 9.28 -3.78 -8.59
C ALA A 418 9.04 -4.41 -7.20
N SER A 419 8.26 -3.82 -6.30
CA SER A 419 8.10 -4.34 -4.93
C SER A 419 7.39 -5.70 -4.88
N PHE A 420 6.29 -5.87 -5.59
CA PHE A 420 5.54 -7.13 -5.58
C PHE A 420 6.34 -8.29 -6.20
N PRO A 421 6.88 -8.17 -7.43
CA PRO A 421 7.68 -9.24 -8.00
C PRO A 421 8.99 -9.48 -7.22
N ARG A 422 9.62 -8.44 -6.62
CA ARG A 422 10.78 -8.64 -5.76
C ARG A 422 10.45 -9.42 -4.50
N LYS A 423 9.30 -9.15 -3.87
CA LYS A 423 8.84 -9.91 -2.70
C LYS A 423 8.63 -11.38 -3.08
N TYR A 424 7.99 -11.63 -4.21
CA TYR A 424 7.80 -12.98 -4.74
C TYR A 424 9.14 -13.67 -5.04
N GLU A 425 9.99 -13.07 -5.87
CA GLU A 425 11.25 -13.68 -6.28
C GLU A 425 12.20 -13.92 -5.09
N THR A 426 12.36 -12.92 -4.23
CA THR A 426 13.34 -12.98 -3.13
C THR A 426 12.84 -13.79 -1.95
N TYR A 427 11.58 -13.59 -1.52
CA TYR A 427 11.10 -14.09 -0.23
C TYR A 427 10.13 -15.26 -0.34
N VAL A 428 9.54 -15.51 -1.52
CA VAL A 428 8.78 -16.73 -1.79
C VAL A 428 9.69 -17.77 -2.44
N LYS A 429 10.24 -17.49 -3.64
CA LYS A 429 11.06 -18.46 -4.38
C LYS A 429 12.45 -18.66 -3.76
N GLY A 430 13.14 -17.57 -3.44
CA GLY A 430 14.53 -17.60 -3.01
C GLY A 430 14.71 -18.00 -1.54
N LYS A 431 14.33 -17.11 -0.62
CA LYS A 431 14.57 -17.27 0.82
C LYS A 431 13.50 -18.09 1.53
N GLN A 432 12.36 -18.37 0.91
CA GLN A 432 11.23 -19.16 1.43
C GLN A 432 10.73 -18.66 2.81
N VAL A 433 10.66 -17.34 2.97
CA VAL A 433 10.08 -16.70 4.16
C VAL A 433 8.56 -16.77 4.14
N LEU A 434 7.98 -16.75 2.94
CA LEU A 434 6.55 -16.86 2.67
C LEU A 434 6.27 -18.02 1.72
N THR A 435 5.13 -18.66 1.89
CA THR A 435 4.53 -19.50 0.85
C THR A 435 3.92 -18.64 -0.25
N LEU A 436 3.63 -19.23 -1.41
CA LEU A 436 2.93 -18.54 -2.49
C LEU A 436 1.53 -18.05 -2.04
N THR A 437 0.78 -18.87 -1.35
CA THR A 437 -0.57 -18.52 -0.85
C THR A 437 -0.53 -17.37 0.15
N GLU A 438 0.46 -17.34 1.05
CA GLU A 438 0.67 -16.21 1.96
C GLU A 438 1.00 -14.93 1.21
N PHE A 439 1.86 -14.99 0.19
CA PHE A 439 2.16 -13.84 -0.66
C PHE A 439 0.91 -13.30 -1.34
N LEU A 440 0.11 -14.17 -1.97
CA LEU A 440 -1.12 -13.79 -2.65
C LEU A 440 -2.14 -13.17 -1.68
N TYR A 441 -2.37 -13.83 -0.53
CA TYR A 441 -3.28 -13.30 0.50
C TYR A 441 -2.85 -11.94 1.04
N ARG A 442 -1.56 -11.79 1.36
CA ARG A 442 -1.00 -10.55 1.92
C ARG A 442 -0.85 -9.43 0.89
N SER A 443 -1.01 -9.74 -0.38
CA SER A 443 -1.02 -8.76 -1.48
C SER A 443 -2.43 -8.42 -1.96
N SER A 444 -3.49 -9.10 -1.46
CA SER A 444 -4.87 -8.90 -1.89
C SER A 444 -5.87 -8.96 -0.72
N GLY A 445 -6.25 -10.16 -0.27
CA GLY A 445 -7.30 -10.40 0.71
C GLY A 445 -7.07 -9.72 2.06
N LEU A 446 -5.85 -9.84 2.63
CA LEU A 446 -5.51 -9.18 3.90
C LEU A 446 -5.62 -7.66 3.81
N THR A 447 -5.17 -7.09 2.70
CA THR A 447 -5.24 -5.64 2.47
C THR A 447 -6.69 -5.19 2.31
N ALA A 448 -7.49 -5.92 1.53
CA ALA A 448 -8.93 -5.63 1.36
C ALA A 448 -9.67 -5.69 2.71
N GLN A 449 -9.41 -6.70 3.52
CA GLN A 449 -9.98 -6.85 4.85
C GLN A 449 -9.58 -5.69 5.78
N THR A 450 -8.29 -5.36 5.83
CA THR A 450 -7.77 -4.26 6.67
C THR A 450 -8.37 -2.91 6.29
N LEU A 451 -8.47 -2.63 4.99
CA LEU A 451 -9.05 -1.39 4.46
C LEU A 451 -10.58 -1.41 4.41
N ASN A 452 -11.19 -2.53 4.83
CA ASN A 452 -12.64 -2.71 4.86
C ASN A 452 -13.30 -2.56 3.49
N LEU A 453 -12.72 -3.19 2.44
CA LEU A 453 -13.24 -3.22 1.07
C LEU A 453 -14.12 -4.46 0.87
N CYS A 454 -15.42 -4.30 0.63
CA CYS A 454 -16.37 -5.41 0.60
C CYS A 454 -16.37 -6.26 -0.66
N ASP A 455 -15.95 -5.69 -1.78
CA ASP A 455 -16.14 -6.28 -3.11
C ASP A 455 -14.83 -6.59 -3.84
N ARG A 456 -13.70 -6.60 -3.11
CA ARG A 456 -12.36 -6.77 -3.69
C ARG A 456 -11.50 -7.72 -2.85
N GLY A 457 -10.37 -8.15 -3.41
CA GLY A 457 -9.39 -9.00 -2.72
C GLY A 457 -9.72 -10.49 -2.72
N LEU A 458 -10.87 -10.91 -3.28
CA LEU A 458 -11.27 -12.29 -3.46
C LEU A 458 -11.76 -12.53 -4.90
N LEU A 459 -11.58 -13.74 -5.42
CA LEU A 459 -12.28 -14.22 -6.63
C LEU A 459 -13.56 -14.92 -6.22
N LYS A 460 -14.67 -14.18 -6.21
CA LYS A 460 -15.98 -14.67 -5.78
C LYS A 460 -17.06 -14.02 -6.63
N PRO A 461 -18.13 -14.72 -7.01
CA PRO A 461 -19.27 -14.10 -7.70
C PRO A 461 -19.78 -12.86 -6.97
N ALA A 462 -20.14 -11.83 -7.72
CA ALA A 462 -20.53 -10.49 -7.29
C ALA A 462 -19.40 -9.61 -6.72
N TYR A 463 -18.15 -10.08 -6.70
CA TYR A 463 -16.97 -9.25 -6.45
C TYR A 463 -16.51 -8.59 -7.75
N LYS A 464 -15.81 -7.47 -7.63
CA LYS A 464 -15.24 -6.77 -8.77
C LYS A 464 -14.18 -7.62 -9.47
N ALA A 465 -14.22 -7.56 -10.77
CA ALA A 465 -13.30 -8.31 -11.64
C ALA A 465 -11.92 -7.59 -11.71
N ASP A 466 -11.28 -7.49 -10.55
CA ASP A 466 -9.89 -7.12 -10.38
C ASP A 466 -9.08 -8.41 -10.29
N ILE A 467 -8.44 -8.81 -11.38
CA ILE A 467 -7.82 -10.13 -11.52
C ILE A 467 -6.42 -10.00 -12.10
N VAL A 468 -5.43 -10.61 -11.45
CA VAL A 468 -4.08 -10.77 -11.99
C VAL A 468 -3.85 -12.19 -12.46
N ILE A 469 -3.28 -12.33 -13.67
CA ILE A 469 -2.81 -13.61 -14.22
C ILE A 469 -1.32 -13.43 -14.54
N PHE A 470 -0.47 -14.18 -13.88
CA PHE A 470 0.98 -14.07 -14.06
C PHE A 470 1.67 -15.42 -14.20
N ASP A 471 2.73 -15.44 -14.99
CA ASP A 471 3.63 -16.60 -15.12
C ASP A 471 4.60 -16.65 -13.94
N PRO A 472 4.50 -17.64 -13.02
CA PRO A 472 5.36 -17.72 -11.85
C PRO A 472 6.84 -17.93 -12.17
N SER A 473 7.18 -18.36 -13.40
CA SER A 473 8.55 -18.52 -13.84
C SER A 473 9.17 -17.23 -14.36
N ALA A 474 8.36 -16.34 -14.94
CA ALA A 474 8.75 -15.07 -15.54
C ALA A 474 8.52 -13.85 -14.64
N TYR A 475 7.69 -13.98 -13.58
CA TYR A 475 7.34 -12.88 -12.70
C TYR A 475 8.56 -12.40 -11.89
N SER A 476 9.14 -11.29 -12.34
CA SER A 476 10.45 -10.82 -11.87
C SER A 476 10.55 -9.29 -11.80
N PRO A 477 11.28 -8.76 -10.80
CA PRO A 477 11.65 -7.35 -10.73
C PRO A 477 12.71 -7.04 -11.80
N LYS A 478 12.61 -5.86 -12.41
CA LYS A 478 13.63 -5.36 -13.35
C LYS A 478 14.26 -4.06 -12.86
N ALA A 479 13.55 -3.32 -12.03
CA ALA A 479 14.08 -2.09 -11.43
C ALA A 479 15.12 -2.41 -10.36
N ASP A 480 16.18 -1.61 -10.33
CA ASP A 480 17.24 -1.58 -9.34
C ASP A 480 17.63 -0.13 -9.04
N TYR A 481 18.67 0.11 -8.23
CA TYR A 481 19.06 1.47 -7.86
C TYR A 481 19.81 2.21 -8.97
N GLU A 482 20.32 1.51 -9.98
CA GLU A 482 20.95 2.10 -11.18
C GLU A 482 19.87 2.48 -12.21
N ASN A 483 18.84 1.66 -12.31
CA ASN A 483 17.75 1.78 -13.27
C ASN A 483 16.39 1.66 -12.55
N PRO A 484 16.01 2.66 -11.72
CA PRO A 484 14.90 2.52 -10.78
C PRO A 484 13.51 2.50 -11.44
N GLU A 485 13.40 2.84 -12.71
CA GLU A 485 12.13 2.96 -13.44
C GLU A 485 11.90 1.84 -14.46
N ARG A 486 12.71 0.78 -14.45
CA ARG A 486 12.46 -0.39 -15.28
C ARG A 486 11.17 -1.09 -14.85
N LEU A 487 10.30 -1.33 -15.82
CA LEU A 487 9.03 -2.02 -15.61
C LEU A 487 9.27 -3.51 -15.31
N SER A 488 8.49 -4.07 -14.40
CA SER A 488 8.49 -5.50 -14.06
C SER A 488 7.91 -6.35 -15.19
N GLU A 489 8.21 -7.64 -15.19
CA GLU A 489 7.77 -8.63 -16.17
C GLU A 489 7.02 -9.78 -15.51
N GLY A 490 6.27 -10.55 -16.31
CA GLY A 490 5.62 -11.79 -15.92
C GLY A 490 4.12 -11.68 -15.63
N VAL A 491 3.54 -10.49 -15.50
CA VAL A 491 2.08 -10.32 -15.54
C VAL A 491 1.63 -10.49 -16.99
N THR A 492 0.88 -11.56 -17.27
CA THR A 492 0.40 -11.86 -18.63
C THR A 492 -0.91 -11.14 -18.93
N TYR A 493 -1.86 -11.18 -17.98
CA TYR A 493 -3.11 -10.44 -18.07
C TYR A 493 -3.42 -9.75 -16.75
N LEU A 494 -3.97 -8.56 -16.83
CA LEU A 494 -4.52 -7.83 -15.68
C LEU A 494 -5.89 -7.28 -16.07
N LEU A 495 -6.90 -7.62 -15.29
CA LEU A 495 -8.22 -6.99 -15.37
C LEU A 495 -8.36 -6.01 -14.21
N VAL A 496 -8.81 -4.80 -14.53
CA VAL A 496 -9.21 -3.76 -13.57
C VAL A 496 -10.68 -3.46 -13.82
N ASN A 497 -11.54 -3.70 -12.85
CA ASN A 497 -12.99 -3.58 -13.00
C ASN A 497 -13.53 -4.32 -14.25
N GLY A 498 -12.97 -5.48 -14.58
CA GLY A 498 -13.37 -6.30 -15.72
C GLY A 498 -12.85 -5.85 -17.08
N GLU A 499 -12.07 -4.78 -17.17
CA GLU A 499 -11.41 -4.36 -18.40
C GLU A 499 -9.95 -4.80 -18.43
N LEU A 500 -9.47 -5.25 -19.58
CA LEU A 500 -8.06 -5.62 -19.76
C LEU A 500 -7.18 -4.37 -19.69
N ALA A 501 -6.33 -4.31 -18.66
CA ALA A 501 -5.32 -3.27 -18.47
C ALA A 501 -3.91 -3.76 -18.85
N VAL A 502 -3.68 -5.08 -18.83
CA VAL A 502 -2.47 -5.74 -19.38
C VAL A 502 -2.91 -6.93 -20.20
N GLU A 503 -2.37 -7.08 -21.41
CA GLU A 503 -2.55 -8.25 -22.27
C GLU A 503 -1.19 -8.72 -22.80
N LYS A 504 -0.92 -10.03 -22.64
CA LYS A 504 0.34 -10.67 -23.07
C LYS A 504 1.60 -9.94 -22.61
N GLY A 505 1.57 -9.43 -21.38
CA GLY A 505 2.69 -8.72 -20.79
C GLY A 505 2.85 -7.25 -21.19
N GLN A 506 1.92 -6.71 -21.97
CA GLN A 506 1.92 -5.32 -22.42
C GLN A 506 0.82 -4.54 -21.72
N SER A 507 1.17 -3.38 -21.15
CA SER A 507 0.14 -2.45 -20.64
C SER A 507 -0.67 -1.89 -21.81
N LEU A 508 -2.00 -1.95 -21.69
CA LEU A 508 -2.91 -1.41 -22.68
C LEU A 508 -3.27 0.03 -22.31
N PRO A 509 -3.46 0.90 -23.32
CA PRO A 509 -4.06 2.21 -23.09
C PRO A 509 -5.46 2.05 -22.48
N GLY A 510 -5.79 2.85 -21.50
CA GLY A 510 -7.11 2.85 -20.88
C GLY A 510 -7.06 3.22 -19.39
N LEU A 511 -8.18 3.72 -18.89
CA LEU A 511 -8.31 4.27 -17.55
C LEU A 511 -9.52 3.63 -16.82
N PRO A 512 -9.52 2.29 -16.64
CA PRO A 512 -10.66 1.54 -16.08
C PRO A 512 -10.80 1.64 -14.55
N GLY A 513 -9.92 2.37 -13.88
CA GLY A 513 -9.92 2.51 -12.44
C GLY A 513 -11.08 3.37 -11.92
N THR A 514 -11.38 3.20 -10.65
CA THR A 514 -12.41 3.95 -9.94
C THR A 514 -11.95 4.29 -8.52
N ILE A 515 -12.72 5.09 -7.80
CA ILE A 515 -12.51 5.32 -6.37
C ILE A 515 -13.08 4.14 -5.59
N VAL A 516 -12.28 3.59 -4.69
CA VAL A 516 -12.75 2.52 -3.79
C VAL A 516 -13.13 3.09 -2.43
N ASN A 517 -14.28 2.66 -1.93
CA ASN A 517 -14.83 3.12 -0.67
C ASN A 517 -14.86 1.97 0.34
N ARG A 518 -14.91 2.33 1.63
CA ARG A 518 -15.18 1.37 2.70
C ARG A 518 -16.58 0.78 2.58
N CYS A 519 -16.75 -0.43 3.07
CA CYS A 519 -18.05 -1.04 3.30
C CYS A 519 -18.92 -0.17 4.23
N SER A 520 -20.17 -0.01 3.90
CA SER A 520 -21.17 0.49 4.83
C SER A 520 -21.38 -0.49 6.00
N LYS A 521 -21.95 -0.01 7.12
CA LYS A 521 -22.30 -0.89 8.24
C LYS A 521 -23.26 -2.02 7.83
N ALA A 522 -24.17 -1.74 6.89
CA ALA A 522 -25.14 -2.72 6.40
C ALA A 522 -24.47 -3.83 5.57
N GLU A 523 -23.52 -3.48 4.70
CA GLU A 523 -22.77 -4.43 3.88
C GLU A 523 -21.89 -5.35 4.73
N ARG A 524 -21.26 -4.84 5.78
CA ARG A 524 -20.47 -5.64 6.73
C ARG A 524 -21.30 -6.69 7.48
N SER A 525 -22.53 -6.36 7.80
CA SER A 525 -23.43 -7.31 8.50
C SER A 525 -23.98 -8.41 7.60
N ALA A 526 -23.81 -8.28 6.28
CA ALA A 526 -24.28 -9.22 5.27
C ALA A 526 -23.19 -10.20 4.78
N GLN A 527 -21.92 -9.97 5.09
CA GLN A 527 -20.78 -10.86 4.83
C GLN A 527 -20.54 -11.84 5.97
#